data_331fab4833d9c335350f148911392aec
#
_entry.id   331fab4833d9c335350f148911392aec
#
_cell.length_a   1.000
_cell.length_b   1.000
_cell.length_c   1.000
_cell.angle_alpha   90.00
_cell.angle_beta   90.00
_cell.angle_gamma   90.00
#
_symmetry.space_group_name_H-M   'P 1'
#
loop_
_entity.id
_entity.type
_entity.pdbx_description
1 polymer ?
#
loop_
_entity_poly.entity_id
_entity_poly.type
_entity_poly.pdbx_seq_one_letter_code
_entity_poly.pdbx_strand_id
1 'polypeptide(L)'
;MRLDGELRMAADGDGVAQTYALLRPELREELSAWLSFRAGVRIEAAGSRTGLGRLDGFADAEQPLEIGDDARLELDHVTLEADLGHSRLTLGKQTVAWGVLDGVRITDGFNPQRLTEWVAREPRPDRIPVWAARLRGEVGRLSYDFAAAPFGSVTQVAAPGDAFEPVAPRFRGGYEVGVTATNPERDVPGGFGESPRLGARIGTSFGRTDAHLVALSGPDLEGVVRFNGTGLEVAHDRTTMLGVDLVRPAGAAVLRFEAAYVFDQPVNLRPASLPMDDETGRLTVGAGADWYAFGETYFNAQVIIDQLTSDVDAVRPDRDVVTTLRVRRDLGTDRWTLMAESLHTHGTGDGVLRTELTRQLGGPWTATLGGDLFYGPRQGLFGQFGDASRVTLSIGFAL
;
A
#
# COMPACT_ATOMS: atom_id res chain seq x y z
N MET A 1 18.90 -2.01 19.36
CA MET A 1 17.64 -1.26 19.51
C MET A 1 17.65 -0.15 18.49
N ARG A 2 16.57 0.05 17.80
CA ARG A 2 16.36 1.17 16.85
C ARG A 2 15.13 1.96 17.31
N LEU A 3 15.14 3.26 17.12
CA LEU A 3 14.01 4.12 17.45
C LEU A 3 13.88 5.17 16.35
N ASP A 4 12.78 5.19 15.64
CA ASP A 4 12.45 6.24 14.69
C ASP A 4 11.09 6.85 15.02
N GLY A 5 10.94 8.11 14.66
CA GLY A 5 9.71 8.86 14.89
C GLY A 5 9.59 10.08 14.00
N GLU A 6 8.37 10.55 13.86
CA GLU A 6 7.99 11.71 13.06
C GLU A 6 6.92 12.52 13.80
N LEU A 7 7.06 13.83 13.80
CA LEU A 7 5.98 14.76 14.09
C LEU A 7 5.68 15.55 12.82
N ARG A 8 4.43 15.57 12.41
CA ARG A 8 4.01 16.29 11.21
C ARG A 8 2.79 17.15 11.47
N MET A 9 2.79 18.30 10.81
CA MET A 9 1.65 19.19 10.67
C MET A 9 1.35 19.34 9.19
N ALA A 10 0.07 19.43 8.83
CA ALA A 10 -0.40 19.72 7.48
C ALA A 10 -1.43 20.84 7.53
N ALA A 11 -1.37 21.72 6.53
CA ALA A 11 -2.34 22.77 6.32
C ALA A 11 -2.94 22.66 4.92
N ASP A 12 -4.26 22.64 4.84
CA ASP A 12 -5.03 22.77 3.60
C ASP A 12 -5.44 24.24 3.36
N GLY A 13 -6.30 24.47 2.38
CA GLY A 13 -6.80 25.82 2.05
C GLY A 13 -7.55 26.53 3.18
N ASP A 14 -8.00 25.81 4.19
CA ASP A 14 -8.77 26.33 5.35
C ASP A 14 -7.90 26.55 6.60
N GLY A 15 -6.61 26.26 6.52
CA GLY A 15 -5.64 26.44 7.62
C GLY A 15 -5.05 25.13 8.12
N VAL A 16 -4.43 25.14 9.32
CA VAL A 16 -3.82 23.94 9.93
C VAL A 16 -4.91 22.95 10.28
N ALA A 17 -5.03 21.91 9.48
CA ALA A 17 -6.08 20.94 9.60
C ALA A 17 -5.67 19.65 10.27
N GLN A 18 -4.35 19.31 10.26
CA GLN A 18 -3.90 17.96 10.59
C GLN A 18 -2.61 17.99 11.39
N THR A 19 -2.59 17.21 12.48
CA THR A 19 -1.36 16.90 13.22
C THR A 19 -1.23 15.39 13.33
N TYR A 20 -0.02 14.89 13.21
CA TYR A 20 0.27 13.47 13.28
C TYR A 20 1.61 13.24 13.97
N ALA A 21 1.66 12.30 14.87
CA ALA A 21 2.87 11.85 15.53
C ALA A 21 3.01 10.33 15.37
N LEU A 22 4.22 9.89 15.06
CA LEU A 22 4.59 8.50 14.92
C LEU A 22 5.84 8.19 15.72
N LEU A 23 5.84 7.07 16.46
CA LEU A 23 7.00 6.54 17.14
C LEU A 23 7.09 5.03 16.89
N ARG A 24 8.26 4.54 16.48
CA ARG A 24 8.52 3.13 16.18
C ARG A 24 9.78 2.63 16.92
N PRO A 25 9.65 2.16 18.17
CA PRO A 25 10.71 1.41 18.82
C PRO A 25 10.82 -0.01 18.26
N GLU A 26 12.05 -0.43 18.00
CA GLU A 26 12.37 -1.78 17.51
C GLU A 26 13.49 -2.40 18.33
N LEU A 27 13.33 -3.66 18.71
CA LEU A 27 14.31 -4.52 19.33
C LEU A 27 14.67 -5.67 18.38
N ARG A 28 15.95 -5.97 18.26
CA ARG A 28 16.45 -7.17 17.60
C ARG A 28 17.46 -7.86 18.49
N GLU A 29 17.27 -9.16 18.69
CA GLU A 29 18.11 -10.02 19.52
C GLU A 29 18.48 -11.29 18.78
N GLU A 30 19.76 -11.67 18.85
CA GLU A 30 20.25 -12.95 18.37
C GLU A 30 20.23 -13.94 19.53
N LEU A 31 19.25 -14.85 19.53
CA LEU A 31 19.07 -15.85 20.59
C LEU A 31 20.09 -16.98 20.48
N SER A 32 20.52 -17.28 19.26
CA SER A 32 21.59 -18.25 18.95
C SER A 32 22.15 -18.00 17.56
N ALA A 33 23.14 -18.79 17.12
CA ALA A 33 23.72 -18.69 15.77
C ALA A 33 22.71 -18.94 14.64
N TRP A 34 21.58 -19.59 14.91
CA TRP A 34 20.56 -19.95 13.92
C TRP A 34 19.17 -19.37 14.23
N LEU A 35 19.01 -18.66 15.35
CA LEU A 35 17.71 -18.17 15.80
C LEU A 35 17.81 -16.70 16.22
N SER A 36 16.98 -15.83 15.64
CA SER A 36 16.87 -14.43 16.04
C SER A 36 15.43 -14.05 16.30
N PHE A 37 15.26 -13.06 17.17
CA PHE A 37 13.97 -12.45 17.53
C PHE A 37 13.99 -10.98 17.16
N ARG A 38 12.86 -10.49 16.63
CA ARG A 38 12.63 -9.09 16.34
C ARG A 38 11.25 -8.67 16.81
N ALA A 39 11.16 -7.55 17.50
CA ALA A 39 9.91 -6.95 17.92
C ALA A 39 9.91 -5.44 17.66
N GLY A 40 8.85 -4.93 17.10
CA GLY A 40 8.64 -3.52 16.88
C GLY A 40 7.18 -3.14 17.15
N VAL A 41 7.01 -1.93 17.65
CA VAL A 41 5.71 -1.34 17.96
C VAL A 41 5.57 -0.05 17.16
N ARG A 42 4.37 0.22 16.68
CA ARG A 42 3.97 1.47 16.07
C ARG A 42 3.02 2.19 17.03
N ILE A 43 3.37 3.38 17.43
CA ILE A 43 2.56 4.26 18.26
C ILE A 43 2.22 5.47 17.41
N GLU A 44 0.94 5.68 17.19
CA GLU A 44 0.43 6.79 16.39
C GLU A 44 -0.48 7.66 17.23
N ALA A 45 -0.42 8.97 17.01
CA ALA A 45 -1.40 9.92 17.50
C ALA A 45 -1.74 10.90 16.39
N ALA A 46 -3.02 11.21 16.24
CA ALA A 46 -3.53 12.13 15.23
C ALA A 46 -4.49 13.14 15.86
N GLY A 47 -4.37 14.41 15.52
CA GLY A 47 -5.33 15.42 15.94
C GLY A 47 -6.61 15.40 15.10
N SER A 48 -7.59 16.22 15.47
CA SER A 48 -8.86 16.36 14.76
C SER A 48 -8.67 16.61 13.26
N ARG A 49 -9.36 15.87 12.39
CA ARG A 49 -9.36 15.85 10.92
C ARG A 49 -8.31 14.94 10.24
N THR A 50 -7.42 14.30 10.98
CA THR A 50 -6.56 13.24 10.43
C THR A 50 -6.83 11.99 11.23
N GLY A 51 -7.92 11.32 10.96
CA GLY A 51 -8.23 10.09 11.65
C GLY A 51 -7.13 9.04 11.48
N LEU A 52 -7.03 8.15 12.43
CA LEU A 52 -6.11 7.01 12.38
C LEU A 52 -6.63 5.92 11.41
N GLY A 53 -7.75 6.18 10.73
CA GLY A 53 -8.44 5.25 9.85
C GLY A 53 -9.34 4.27 10.61
N ARG A 54 -10.13 3.53 9.86
CA ARG A 54 -11.09 2.54 10.40
C ARG A 54 -10.38 1.30 10.92
N LEU A 55 -10.91 0.67 11.96
CA LEU A 55 -10.43 -0.62 12.48
C LEU A 55 -11.14 -1.82 11.86
N ASP A 56 -12.28 -1.62 11.22
CA ASP A 56 -13.10 -2.65 10.62
C ASP A 56 -12.44 -3.40 9.42
N GLY A 57 -11.26 -2.98 9.01
CA GLY A 57 -10.41 -3.70 8.05
C GLY A 57 -9.44 -4.71 8.68
N PHE A 58 -9.40 -4.82 10.01
CA PHE A 58 -8.50 -5.72 10.70
C PHE A 58 -9.24 -6.96 11.23
N ALA A 59 -8.64 -8.13 11.05
CA ALA A 59 -9.03 -9.32 11.79
C ALA A 59 -8.74 -9.17 13.29
N ASP A 60 -9.48 -9.85 14.16
CA ASP A 60 -9.43 -9.66 15.62
C ASP A 60 -8.01 -9.72 16.22
N ALA A 61 -7.21 -10.70 15.79
CA ALA A 61 -5.83 -10.89 16.27
C ALA A 61 -4.82 -9.87 15.73
N GLU A 62 -5.22 -9.03 14.79
CA GLU A 62 -4.36 -8.06 14.10
C GLU A 62 -4.71 -6.61 14.45
N GLN A 63 -5.84 -6.41 15.14
CA GLN A 63 -6.32 -5.07 15.49
C GLN A 63 -5.32 -4.30 16.35
N PRO A 64 -5.06 -3.02 16.02
CA PRO A 64 -4.37 -2.10 16.90
C PRO A 64 -5.15 -1.86 18.19
N LEU A 65 -4.45 -1.60 19.28
CA LEU A 65 -5.04 -1.15 20.53
C LEU A 65 -5.29 0.37 20.45
N GLU A 66 -6.54 0.80 20.61
CA GLU A 66 -6.89 2.21 20.72
C GLU A 66 -6.59 2.76 22.11
N ILE A 67 -6.02 3.96 22.17
CA ILE A 67 -5.71 4.70 23.39
C ILE A 67 -6.47 6.02 23.33
N GLY A 68 -7.72 6.01 23.82
CA GLY A 68 -8.65 7.11 23.58
C GLY A 68 -9.02 7.23 22.10
N ASP A 69 -9.47 8.42 21.69
CA ASP A 69 -9.97 8.66 20.34
C ASP A 69 -8.87 9.04 19.33
N ASP A 70 -7.71 9.49 19.82
CA ASP A 70 -6.68 10.15 19.04
C ASP A 70 -5.35 9.39 18.98
N ALA A 71 -5.23 8.23 19.64
CA ALA A 71 -3.97 7.49 19.66
C ALA A 71 -4.20 5.99 19.51
N ARG A 72 -3.16 5.32 18.98
CA ARG A 72 -3.21 3.90 18.64
C ARG A 72 -1.84 3.25 18.84
N LEU A 73 -1.85 2.03 19.35
CA LEU A 73 -0.68 1.19 19.48
C LEU A 73 -0.87 -0.08 18.64
N GLU A 74 0.05 -0.35 17.75
CA GLU A 74 0.03 -1.52 16.88
C GLU A 74 1.36 -2.30 17.02
N LEU A 75 1.28 -3.62 17.03
CA LEU A 75 2.45 -4.46 16.82
C LEU A 75 2.89 -4.33 15.36
N ASP A 76 3.98 -3.61 15.11
CA ASP A 76 4.50 -3.37 13.76
C ASP A 76 5.14 -4.66 13.19
N HIS A 77 5.95 -5.34 13.98
CA HIS A 77 6.42 -6.69 13.71
C HIS A 77 6.82 -7.40 14.99
N VAL A 78 6.55 -8.68 15.05
CA VAL A 78 7.00 -9.58 16.11
C VAL A 78 7.35 -10.90 15.46
N THR A 79 8.64 -11.15 15.22
CA THR A 79 9.08 -12.32 14.43
C THR A 79 10.13 -13.12 15.14
N LEU A 80 10.03 -14.43 14.98
CA LEU A 80 11.06 -15.41 15.26
C LEU A 80 11.61 -15.92 13.92
N GLU A 81 12.88 -15.70 13.66
CA GLU A 81 13.55 -16.13 12.43
C GLU A 81 14.53 -17.26 12.72
N ALA A 82 14.32 -18.39 12.06
CA ALA A 82 15.20 -19.57 12.14
C ALA A 82 15.96 -19.75 10.82
N ASP A 83 17.28 -19.74 10.90
CA ASP A 83 18.17 -20.08 9.79
C ASP A 83 18.32 -21.60 9.72
N LEU A 84 17.88 -22.19 8.61
CA LEU A 84 17.89 -23.64 8.35
C LEU A 84 18.95 -24.00 7.29
N GLY A 85 19.99 -23.20 7.14
CA GLY A 85 21.06 -23.34 6.15
C GLY A 85 20.68 -22.74 4.79
N HIS A 86 20.10 -23.53 3.89
CA HIS A 86 19.64 -23.02 2.58
C HIS A 86 18.25 -22.35 2.63
N SER A 87 17.60 -22.39 3.77
CA SER A 87 16.25 -21.86 3.96
C SER A 87 16.20 -21.01 5.23
N ARG A 88 15.28 -20.06 5.27
CA ARG A 88 14.94 -19.28 6.46
C ARG A 88 13.43 -19.34 6.70
N LEU A 89 13.07 -19.78 7.89
CA LEU A 89 11.69 -19.77 8.37
C LEU A 89 11.48 -18.54 9.26
N THR A 90 10.48 -17.72 8.94
CA THR A 90 10.05 -16.59 9.76
C THR A 90 8.62 -16.84 10.24
N LEU A 91 8.41 -16.82 11.53
CA LEU A 91 7.09 -16.96 12.16
C LEU A 91 6.75 -15.69 12.92
N GLY A 92 5.51 -15.20 12.76
CA GLY A 92 5.03 -14.05 13.53
C GLY A 92 4.45 -12.93 12.67
N LYS A 93 4.23 -11.76 13.28
CA LYS A 93 3.67 -10.59 12.62
C LYS A 93 4.73 -9.92 11.74
N GLN A 94 4.51 -9.86 10.42
CA GLN A 94 5.51 -9.46 9.44
C GLN A 94 4.92 -8.88 8.16
N THR A 95 5.74 -8.20 7.39
CA THR A 95 5.43 -7.80 6.02
C THR A 95 6.12 -8.70 5.01
N VAL A 96 5.37 -9.11 3.99
CA VAL A 96 5.86 -9.86 2.82
C VAL A 96 5.77 -8.93 1.63
N ALA A 97 6.89 -8.36 1.21
CA ALA A 97 6.95 -7.43 0.09
C ALA A 97 7.44 -8.18 -1.15
N TRP A 98 6.58 -8.31 -2.14
CA TRP A 98 6.89 -8.82 -3.46
C TRP A 98 6.67 -7.70 -4.50
N GLY A 99 6.95 -8.00 -5.77
CA GLY A 99 6.88 -6.98 -6.81
C GLY A 99 8.17 -6.15 -6.94
N VAL A 100 8.29 -5.48 -8.06
CA VAL A 100 9.50 -4.75 -8.45
C VAL A 100 9.21 -3.32 -8.93
N LEU A 101 7.95 -2.97 -9.20
CA LEU A 101 7.51 -1.61 -9.51
C LEU A 101 7.22 -0.81 -8.24
N ASP A 102 7.37 0.49 -8.31
CA ASP A 102 7.16 1.42 -7.19
C ASP A 102 5.81 2.13 -7.32
N GLY A 103 5.15 2.41 -6.20
CA GLY A 103 3.91 3.23 -6.15
C GLY A 103 2.63 2.49 -6.51
N VAL A 104 2.60 1.70 -7.57
CA VAL A 104 1.43 0.89 -7.97
C VAL A 104 1.75 -0.59 -7.76
N ARG A 105 0.88 -1.28 -7.01
CA ARG A 105 1.06 -2.71 -6.67
C ARG A 105 0.44 -3.57 -7.76
N ILE A 106 1.23 -4.46 -8.34
CA ILE A 106 0.78 -5.45 -9.32
C ILE A 106 0.89 -6.86 -8.75
N THR A 107 2.10 -7.33 -8.48
CA THR A 107 2.35 -8.66 -7.89
C THR A 107 2.49 -8.64 -6.36
N ASP A 108 2.52 -7.45 -5.76
CA ASP A 108 2.68 -7.23 -4.32
C ASP A 108 1.32 -7.17 -3.61
N GLY A 109 0.59 -8.28 -3.58
CA GLY A 109 -0.76 -8.40 -3.02
C GLY A 109 -0.85 -9.14 -1.68
N PHE A 110 0.27 -9.52 -1.05
CA PHE A 110 0.19 -10.34 0.17
C PHE A 110 -0.26 -9.55 1.40
N ASN A 111 0.29 -8.35 1.63
CA ASN A 111 -0.09 -7.52 2.77
C ASN A 111 -1.16 -6.49 2.40
N PRO A 112 -2.13 -6.22 3.28
CA PRO A 112 -3.01 -5.06 3.12
C PRO A 112 -2.22 -3.76 3.18
N GLN A 113 -2.84 -2.66 2.74
CA GLN A 113 -2.26 -1.32 2.74
C GLN A 113 -2.94 -0.42 3.76
N ARG A 114 -2.20 0.57 4.23
CA ARG A 114 -2.72 1.68 5.00
C ARG A 114 -2.94 2.89 4.08
N LEU A 115 -4.16 3.07 3.61
CA LEU A 115 -4.56 4.15 2.70
C LEU A 115 -5.32 5.27 3.42
N THR A 116 -4.94 5.57 4.65
CA THR A 116 -5.61 6.61 5.44
C THR A 116 -5.40 8.02 4.90
N GLU A 117 -4.41 8.23 4.06
CA GLU A 117 -4.12 9.52 3.43
C GLU A 117 -3.96 9.44 1.90
N TRP A 118 -4.09 8.26 1.30
CA TRP A 118 -3.99 8.01 -0.14
C TRP A 118 -2.69 8.46 -0.81
N VAL A 119 -1.72 8.90 -0.04
CA VAL A 119 -0.38 9.29 -0.49
C VAL A 119 0.63 8.39 0.20
N ALA A 120 1.40 7.65 -0.57
CA ALA A 120 2.53 6.91 -0.03
C ALA A 120 3.63 7.90 0.36
N ARG A 121 3.98 7.96 1.64
CA ARG A 121 5.00 8.89 2.18
C ARG A 121 6.41 8.41 1.99
N GLU A 122 6.58 7.12 1.80
CA GLU A 122 7.87 6.49 1.52
C GLU A 122 7.83 5.90 0.11
N PRO A 123 8.99 5.56 -0.47
CA PRO A 123 9.03 4.96 -1.81
C PRO A 123 8.27 3.62 -1.92
N ARG A 124 7.74 3.12 -0.82
CA ARG A 124 6.90 1.90 -0.79
C ARG A 124 5.59 2.19 -0.09
N PRO A 125 4.48 1.62 -0.57
CA PRO A 125 3.20 1.69 0.13
C PRO A 125 3.36 1.23 1.58
N ASP A 126 2.69 1.92 2.53
CA ASP A 126 2.68 1.51 3.94
C ASP A 126 1.86 0.21 4.05
N ARG A 127 2.56 -0.91 4.22
CA ARG A 127 1.96 -2.24 4.35
C ARG A 127 1.58 -2.50 5.79
N ILE A 128 0.39 -3.02 5.99
CA ILE A 128 -0.04 -3.52 7.30
C ILE A 128 0.61 -4.89 7.51
N PRO A 129 1.40 -5.10 8.57
CA PRO A 129 1.96 -6.39 8.87
C PRO A 129 0.88 -7.38 9.32
N VAL A 130 1.01 -8.64 8.93
CA VAL A 130 0.07 -9.71 9.24
C VAL A 130 0.78 -10.87 9.96
N TRP A 131 0.07 -11.61 10.81
CA TRP A 131 0.57 -12.85 11.37
C TRP A 131 0.75 -13.87 10.25
N ALA A 132 1.96 -14.37 10.06
CA ALA A 132 2.27 -15.28 8.97
C ALA A 132 3.41 -16.24 9.33
N ALA A 133 3.40 -17.38 8.66
CA ALA A 133 4.57 -18.24 8.48
C ALA A 133 5.15 -17.98 7.08
N ARG A 134 6.46 -17.74 6.99
CA ARG A 134 7.16 -17.49 5.73
C ARG A 134 8.40 -18.35 5.64
N LEU A 135 8.53 -19.12 4.56
CA LEU A 135 9.69 -19.94 4.25
C LEU A 135 10.33 -19.43 2.95
N ARG A 136 11.55 -18.97 3.02
CA ARG A 136 12.32 -18.52 1.85
C ARG A 136 13.68 -19.22 1.78
N GLY A 137 14.17 -19.41 0.57
CA GLY A 137 15.47 -20.06 0.38
C GLY A 137 15.81 -20.25 -1.09
N GLU A 138 16.83 -21.07 -1.32
CA GLU A 138 17.35 -21.36 -2.63
C GLU A 138 17.63 -22.86 -2.79
N VAL A 139 17.33 -23.38 -3.98
CA VAL A 139 17.69 -24.76 -4.41
C VAL A 139 18.31 -24.68 -5.79
N GLY A 140 19.62 -24.87 -5.88
CA GLY A 140 20.36 -24.71 -7.12
C GLY A 140 20.31 -23.28 -7.65
N ARG A 141 19.61 -23.07 -8.77
CA ARG A 141 19.39 -21.73 -9.36
C ARG A 141 18.00 -21.15 -9.07
N LEU A 142 17.17 -21.91 -8.39
CA LEU A 142 15.81 -21.47 -8.06
C LEU A 142 15.79 -20.86 -6.67
N SER A 143 15.25 -19.66 -6.55
CA SER A 143 14.83 -19.07 -5.29
C SER A 143 13.34 -19.35 -5.05
N TYR A 144 12.95 -19.45 -3.80
CA TYR A 144 11.56 -19.58 -3.40
C TYR A 144 11.23 -18.74 -2.17
N ASP A 145 9.98 -18.32 -2.10
CA ASP A 145 9.42 -17.55 -0.98
C ASP A 145 7.94 -17.91 -0.84
N PHE A 146 7.61 -18.71 0.18
CA PHE A 146 6.25 -19.13 0.49
C PHE A 146 5.79 -18.43 1.75
N ALA A 147 4.54 -17.94 1.75
CA ALA A 147 3.94 -17.28 2.89
C ALA A 147 2.50 -17.75 3.10
N ALA A 148 2.11 -17.89 4.36
CA ALA A 148 0.76 -18.25 4.77
C ALA A 148 0.35 -17.40 5.97
N ALA A 149 -0.74 -16.64 5.85
CA ALA A 149 -1.35 -15.85 6.91
C ALA A 149 -2.74 -16.42 7.24
N PRO A 150 -3.01 -16.78 8.51
CA PRO A 150 -4.28 -17.39 8.89
C PRO A 150 -5.43 -16.40 9.06
N PHE A 151 -5.16 -15.09 9.08
CA PHE A 151 -6.15 -14.04 9.26
C PHE A 151 -6.35 -13.23 7.98
N GLY A 152 -7.56 -12.67 7.83
CA GLY A 152 -8.02 -12.04 6.61
C GLY A 152 -8.02 -10.51 6.61
N SER A 153 -7.17 -9.83 7.39
CA SER A 153 -7.11 -8.35 7.37
C SER A 153 -6.99 -7.79 5.96
N VAL A 154 -7.66 -6.67 5.71
CA VAL A 154 -7.76 -6.00 4.41
C VAL A 154 -7.24 -4.57 4.48
N THR A 155 -7.19 -3.87 3.35
CA THR A 155 -6.67 -2.50 3.25
C THR A 155 -7.47 -1.55 4.14
N GLN A 156 -6.77 -0.83 5.00
CA GLN A 156 -7.33 0.22 5.85
C GLN A 156 -7.52 1.50 5.04
N VAL A 157 -8.69 2.13 5.19
CA VAL A 157 -8.99 3.44 4.60
C VAL A 157 -9.32 4.45 5.69
N ALA A 158 -9.37 5.74 5.34
CA ALA A 158 -9.78 6.80 6.24
C ALA A 158 -11.20 6.59 6.78
N ALA A 159 -11.45 7.08 8.00
CA ALA A 159 -12.76 6.99 8.62
C ALA A 159 -13.75 7.98 8.01
N PRO A 160 -15.06 7.76 8.20
CA PRO A 160 -16.08 8.71 7.80
C PRO A 160 -15.88 10.09 8.43
N GLY A 161 -15.94 11.13 7.61
CA GLY A 161 -15.71 12.52 8.02
C GLY A 161 -14.24 12.96 8.02
N ASP A 162 -13.28 12.04 7.79
CA ASP A 162 -11.88 12.38 7.60
C ASP A 162 -11.64 13.04 6.24
N ALA A 163 -10.58 13.87 6.13
CA ALA A 163 -10.23 14.57 4.90
C ALA A 163 -9.96 13.64 3.70
N PHE A 164 -9.57 12.41 3.96
CA PHE A 164 -9.27 11.37 2.97
C PHE A 164 -10.29 10.23 2.94
N GLU A 165 -11.51 10.48 3.46
CA GLU A 165 -12.59 9.52 3.31
C GLU A 165 -12.86 9.22 1.83
N PRO A 166 -12.85 7.94 1.39
CA PRO A 166 -13.13 7.59 0.01
C PRO A 166 -14.63 7.78 -0.30
N VAL A 167 -14.94 8.76 -1.15
CA VAL A 167 -16.32 9.15 -1.51
C VAL A 167 -16.65 8.94 -2.99
N ALA A 168 -15.67 8.61 -3.83
CA ALA A 168 -15.91 8.34 -5.25
C ALA A 168 -16.82 7.12 -5.44
N PRO A 169 -17.66 7.08 -6.52
CA PRO A 169 -18.66 6.04 -6.75
C PRO A 169 -18.14 4.61 -6.66
N ARG A 170 -16.89 4.38 -7.07
CA ARG A 170 -16.23 3.06 -6.99
C ARG A 170 -16.09 2.52 -5.56
N PHE A 171 -16.11 3.39 -4.54
CA PHE A 171 -16.03 3.02 -3.12
C PHE A 171 -17.39 3.08 -2.42
N ARG A 172 -18.44 3.46 -3.14
CA ARG A 172 -19.79 3.67 -2.64
C ARG A 172 -20.85 2.85 -3.40
N GLY A 173 -20.44 1.74 -4.03
CA GLY A 173 -21.34 0.87 -4.77
C GLY A 173 -22.02 1.52 -5.96
N GLY A 174 -21.35 2.46 -6.64
CA GLY A 174 -21.86 3.17 -7.80
C GLY A 174 -22.70 4.40 -7.50
N TYR A 175 -22.94 4.75 -6.23
CA TYR A 175 -23.68 5.97 -5.87
C TYR A 175 -22.87 7.24 -6.16
N GLU A 176 -23.55 8.26 -6.68
CA GLU A 176 -22.96 9.57 -6.97
C GLU A 176 -22.44 10.25 -5.69
N VAL A 177 -21.39 11.06 -5.85
CA VAL A 177 -20.85 11.90 -4.77
C VAL A 177 -21.95 12.82 -4.21
N GLY A 178 -22.18 12.78 -2.90
CA GLY A 178 -23.21 13.57 -2.22
C GLY A 178 -24.53 12.85 -1.98
N VAL A 179 -24.71 11.64 -2.50
CA VAL A 179 -25.79 10.77 -2.04
C VAL A 179 -25.39 10.20 -0.68
N THR A 180 -26.24 10.43 0.33
CA THR A 180 -26.03 9.93 1.70
C THR A 180 -26.26 8.41 1.73
N ALA A 181 -25.37 7.65 1.12
CA ALA A 181 -25.25 6.24 1.45
C ALA A 181 -24.56 6.18 2.82
N THR A 182 -25.17 5.50 3.77
CA THR A 182 -24.50 5.15 5.03
C THR A 182 -23.18 4.48 4.68
N ASN A 183 -22.10 4.85 5.36
CA ASN A 183 -20.81 4.19 5.18
C ASN A 183 -20.99 2.69 5.46
N PRO A 184 -20.83 1.83 4.47
CA PRO A 184 -21.06 0.41 4.67
C PRO A 184 -20.04 -0.14 5.68
N GLU A 185 -20.50 -1.04 6.55
CA GLU A 185 -19.61 -1.81 7.43
C GLU A 185 -18.79 -2.78 6.59
N ARG A 186 -17.57 -3.08 7.03
CA ARG A 186 -16.73 -4.09 6.40
C ARG A 186 -16.98 -5.43 7.05
N ASP A 187 -17.18 -6.45 6.24
CA ASP A 187 -17.26 -7.85 6.66
C ASP A 187 -15.90 -8.51 6.47
N VAL A 188 -15.08 -8.44 7.51
CA VAL A 188 -13.77 -9.08 7.55
C VAL A 188 -13.84 -10.27 8.50
N PRO A 189 -13.71 -11.52 8.01
CA PRO A 189 -13.65 -12.68 8.86
C PRO A 189 -12.49 -12.59 9.86
N GLY A 190 -12.81 -12.51 11.17
CA GLY A 190 -11.85 -12.24 12.24
C GLY A 190 -11.12 -13.48 12.74
N GLY A 191 -11.70 -14.67 12.54
CA GLY A 191 -11.23 -15.93 13.14
C GLY A 191 -10.01 -16.54 12.46
N PHE A 192 -9.29 -17.37 13.22
CA PHE A 192 -8.15 -18.13 12.71
C PHE A 192 -8.60 -19.12 11.62
N GLY A 193 -8.06 -18.99 10.43
CA GLY A 193 -8.30 -19.89 9.30
C GLY A 193 -9.64 -19.66 8.58
N GLU A 194 -10.44 -18.66 8.95
CA GLU A 194 -11.70 -18.34 8.27
C GLU A 194 -11.46 -17.74 6.89
N SER A 195 -10.47 -16.86 6.76
CA SER A 195 -10.08 -16.25 5.48
C SER A 195 -8.56 -16.19 5.31
N PRO A 196 -7.89 -17.36 5.19
CA PRO A 196 -6.44 -17.40 5.10
C PRO A 196 -5.95 -16.81 3.77
N ARG A 197 -4.76 -16.20 3.83
CA ARG A 197 -4.02 -15.76 2.64
C ARG A 197 -2.81 -16.64 2.42
N LEU A 198 -2.64 -17.13 1.20
CA LEU A 198 -1.53 -17.97 0.79
C LEU A 198 -0.77 -17.30 -0.35
N GLY A 199 0.55 -17.41 -0.33
CA GLY A 199 1.38 -16.87 -1.37
C GLY A 199 2.59 -17.71 -1.67
N ALA A 200 3.00 -17.71 -2.93
CA ALA A 200 4.19 -18.37 -3.43
C ALA A 200 4.88 -17.46 -4.45
N ARG A 201 6.20 -17.28 -4.32
CA ARG A 201 7.04 -16.63 -5.31
C ARG A 201 8.23 -17.52 -5.60
N ILE A 202 8.42 -17.90 -6.86
CA ILE A 202 9.53 -18.76 -7.31
C ILE A 202 10.28 -18.01 -8.38
N GLY A 203 11.60 -17.92 -8.25
CA GLY A 203 12.44 -17.13 -9.11
C GLY A 203 13.68 -17.83 -9.61
N THR A 204 14.27 -17.28 -10.66
CA THR A 204 15.57 -17.66 -11.20
C THR A 204 16.23 -16.49 -11.89
N SER A 205 17.56 -16.51 -11.96
CA SER A 205 18.35 -15.56 -12.73
C SER A 205 18.85 -16.19 -14.01
N PHE A 206 18.64 -15.53 -15.14
CA PHE A 206 19.20 -15.92 -16.43
C PHE A 206 19.93 -14.74 -17.10
N GLY A 207 21.25 -14.90 -17.21
CA GLY A 207 22.13 -13.82 -17.63
C GLY A 207 22.12 -12.67 -16.63
N ARG A 208 21.58 -11.50 -17.04
CA ARG A 208 21.43 -10.30 -16.19
C ARG A 208 19.99 -10.04 -15.81
N THR A 209 19.10 -10.98 -16.02
CA THR A 209 17.67 -10.82 -15.74
C THR A 209 17.28 -11.71 -14.57
N ASP A 210 16.68 -11.11 -13.55
CA ASP A 210 15.99 -11.83 -12.48
C ASP A 210 14.52 -11.90 -12.83
N ALA A 211 13.94 -13.11 -12.73
CA ALA A 211 12.55 -13.36 -13.04
C ALA A 211 11.89 -14.18 -11.95
N HIS A 212 10.65 -13.84 -11.62
CA HIS A 212 9.87 -14.58 -10.64
C HIS A 212 8.45 -14.81 -11.17
N LEU A 213 7.89 -15.95 -10.79
CA LEU A 213 6.48 -16.27 -10.86
C LEU A 213 5.87 -16.07 -9.48
N VAL A 214 4.70 -15.46 -9.42
CA VAL A 214 3.98 -15.15 -8.19
C VAL A 214 2.59 -15.75 -8.27
N ALA A 215 2.16 -16.40 -7.20
CA ALA A 215 0.79 -16.87 -7.01
C ALA A 215 0.29 -16.42 -5.63
N LEU A 216 -0.89 -15.82 -5.58
CA LEU A 216 -1.55 -15.39 -4.35
C LEU A 216 -2.98 -15.86 -4.34
N SER A 217 -3.49 -16.26 -3.18
CA SER A 217 -4.93 -16.50 -2.96
C SER A 217 -5.30 -16.02 -1.57
N GLY A 218 -6.38 -15.26 -1.47
CA GLY A 218 -6.86 -14.69 -0.19
C GLY A 218 -8.04 -13.75 -0.41
N PRO A 219 -8.54 -13.10 0.64
CA PRO A 219 -9.59 -12.11 0.51
C PRO A 219 -9.12 -10.94 -0.37
N ASP A 220 -10.01 -10.41 -1.21
CA ASP A 220 -9.75 -9.16 -1.94
C ASP A 220 -9.43 -8.03 -0.97
N LEU A 221 -8.40 -7.25 -1.28
CA LEU A 221 -7.92 -6.23 -0.35
C LEU A 221 -8.72 -4.92 -0.40
N GLU A 222 -9.38 -4.64 -1.52
CA GLU A 222 -10.16 -3.42 -1.74
C GLU A 222 -11.62 -3.59 -1.28
N GLY A 223 -12.22 -4.75 -1.59
CA GLY A 223 -13.62 -5.08 -1.34
C GLY A 223 -14.60 -4.40 -2.29
N VAL A 224 -15.84 -4.88 -2.28
CA VAL A 224 -16.96 -4.33 -3.03
C VAL A 224 -18.14 -4.03 -2.12
N VAL A 225 -18.90 -2.99 -2.45
CA VAL A 225 -20.13 -2.65 -1.73
C VAL A 225 -21.26 -3.57 -2.21
N ARG A 226 -21.90 -4.25 -1.27
CA ARG A 226 -22.97 -5.23 -1.51
C ARG A 226 -24.16 -4.94 -0.60
N PHE A 227 -25.36 -5.27 -1.05
CA PHE A 227 -26.57 -5.25 -0.22
C PHE A 227 -26.78 -6.64 0.40
N ASN A 228 -26.71 -6.73 1.74
CA ASN A 228 -26.83 -7.99 2.47
C ASN A 228 -28.27 -8.35 2.88
N GLY A 229 -29.29 -7.61 2.38
CA GLY A 229 -30.69 -7.78 2.71
C GLY A 229 -31.20 -6.84 3.81
N THR A 230 -30.33 -6.25 4.62
CA THR A 230 -30.65 -5.30 5.68
C THR A 230 -29.98 -3.94 5.51
N GLY A 231 -28.83 -3.89 4.85
CA GLY A 231 -28.02 -2.70 4.65
C GLY A 231 -26.93 -2.91 3.62
N LEU A 232 -26.07 -1.91 3.51
CA LEU A 232 -24.87 -1.99 2.67
C LEU A 232 -23.68 -2.47 3.51
N GLU A 233 -22.91 -3.38 2.96
CA GLU A 233 -21.64 -3.85 3.53
C GLU A 233 -20.53 -3.80 2.48
N VAL A 234 -19.26 -3.80 2.92
CA VAL A 234 -18.11 -4.03 2.05
C VAL A 234 -17.68 -5.48 2.21
N ALA A 235 -17.96 -6.29 1.20
CA ALA A 235 -17.59 -7.70 1.17
C ALA A 235 -16.18 -7.88 0.56
N HIS A 236 -15.45 -8.88 1.07
CA HIS A 236 -14.09 -9.22 0.67
C HIS A 236 -14.02 -10.66 0.19
N ASP A 237 -14.50 -10.91 -1.03
CA ASP A 237 -14.52 -12.24 -1.62
C ASP A 237 -13.10 -12.77 -1.85
N ARG A 238 -12.96 -14.08 -1.93
CA ARG A 238 -11.67 -14.70 -2.20
C ARG A 238 -11.30 -14.53 -3.65
N THR A 239 -10.10 -14.03 -3.91
CA THR A 239 -9.50 -13.93 -5.23
C THR A 239 -8.25 -14.81 -5.34
N THR A 240 -7.87 -15.13 -6.58
CA THR A 240 -6.61 -15.79 -6.90
C THR A 240 -5.88 -14.98 -7.96
N MET A 241 -4.60 -14.69 -7.72
CA MET A 241 -3.74 -13.96 -8.62
C MET A 241 -2.57 -14.84 -9.08
N LEU A 242 -2.29 -14.79 -10.39
CA LEU A 242 -1.03 -15.28 -10.95
C LEU A 242 -0.28 -14.13 -11.60
N GLY A 243 1.01 -14.03 -11.34
CA GLY A 243 1.82 -12.93 -11.84
C GLY A 243 3.25 -13.31 -12.18
N VAL A 244 3.93 -12.37 -12.82
CA VAL A 244 5.35 -12.45 -13.16
C VAL A 244 6.00 -11.10 -12.89
N ASP A 245 7.20 -11.11 -12.35
CA ASP A 245 8.04 -9.93 -12.25
C ASP A 245 9.44 -10.17 -12.85
N LEU A 246 9.98 -9.14 -13.49
CA LEU A 246 11.29 -9.16 -14.15
C LEU A 246 12.08 -7.90 -13.77
N VAL A 247 13.35 -8.08 -13.47
CA VAL A 247 14.30 -6.98 -13.27
C VAL A 247 15.53 -7.21 -14.14
N ARG A 248 15.94 -6.18 -14.90
CA ARG A 248 17.11 -6.25 -15.77
C ARG A 248 17.94 -4.98 -15.75
N PRO A 249 19.19 -5.01 -15.28
CA PRO A 249 20.13 -3.93 -15.50
C PRO A 249 20.45 -3.77 -17.01
N ALA A 250 20.32 -2.56 -17.54
CA ALA A 250 20.53 -2.20 -18.95
C ALA A 250 21.35 -0.92 -19.05
N GLY A 251 22.69 -1.06 -19.11
CA GLY A 251 23.61 0.09 -19.08
C GLY A 251 23.51 0.86 -17.77
N ALA A 252 23.19 2.15 -17.85
CA ALA A 252 22.99 3.02 -16.68
C ALA A 252 21.56 2.97 -16.10
N ALA A 253 20.68 2.16 -16.69
CA ALA A 253 19.30 2.02 -16.26
C ALA A 253 19.03 0.63 -15.67
N VAL A 254 18.01 0.52 -14.82
CA VAL A 254 17.38 -0.73 -14.38
C VAL A 254 15.97 -0.77 -14.94
N LEU A 255 15.71 -1.76 -15.79
CA LEU A 255 14.37 -2.00 -16.35
C LEU A 255 13.60 -2.93 -15.43
N ARG A 256 12.32 -2.64 -15.23
CA ARG A 256 11.41 -3.41 -14.40
C ARG A 256 10.14 -3.71 -15.19
N PHE A 257 9.60 -4.89 -14.97
CA PHE A 257 8.34 -5.31 -15.58
C PHE A 257 7.56 -6.16 -14.59
N GLU A 258 6.26 -5.95 -14.53
CA GLU A 258 5.32 -6.80 -13.81
C GLU A 258 4.08 -7.05 -14.66
N ALA A 259 3.52 -8.24 -14.53
CA ALA A 259 2.18 -8.53 -15.02
C ALA A 259 1.48 -9.46 -14.03
N ALA A 260 0.20 -9.25 -13.81
CA ALA A 260 -0.63 -10.11 -12.97
C ALA A 260 -2.03 -10.24 -13.55
N TYR A 261 -2.61 -11.43 -13.42
CA TYR A 261 -4.00 -11.71 -13.70
C TYR A 261 -4.68 -12.14 -12.40
N VAL A 262 -5.75 -11.44 -12.05
CA VAL A 262 -6.61 -11.77 -10.92
C VAL A 262 -7.86 -12.43 -11.47
N PHE A 263 -8.16 -13.64 -10.98
CA PHE A 263 -9.36 -14.38 -11.27
C PHE A 263 -10.47 -13.94 -10.31
N ASP A 264 -11.70 -13.89 -10.80
CA ASP A 264 -12.90 -13.63 -10.00
C ASP A 264 -12.78 -12.32 -9.18
N GLN A 265 -12.26 -11.26 -9.84
CA GLN A 265 -12.12 -9.93 -9.24
C GLN A 265 -13.52 -9.33 -9.06
N PRO A 266 -13.95 -9.07 -7.81
CA PRO A 266 -15.23 -8.42 -7.59
C PRO A 266 -15.18 -6.95 -8.01
N VAL A 267 -16.24 -6.43 -8.63
CA VAL A 267 -16.37 -5.04 -9.08
C VAL A 267 -17.79 -4.54 -8.86
N ASN A 268 -17.94 -3.28 -8.44
CA ASN A 268 -19.25 -2.65 -8.36
C ASN A 268 -19.77 -2.25 -9.75
N LEU A 269 -21.08 -2.43 -9.98
CA LEU A 269 -21.77 -2.17 -11.24
C LEU A 269 -22.38 -0.77 -11.31
N ARG A 270 -22.65 -0.29 -12.53
CA ARG A 270 -23.40 0.91 -12.87
C ARG A 270 -24.75 0.54 -13.52
N PRO A 271 -25.87 1.25 -13.26
CA PRO A 271 -26.12 2.08 -12.09
C PRO A 271 -26.26 1.21 -10.84
N ALA A 272 -26.27 1.83 -9.67
CA ALA A 272 -26.47 1.12 -8.40
C ALA A 272 -27.83 0.37 -8.40
N SER A 273 -27.83 -0.85 -8.89
CA SER A 273 -28.99 -1.76 -9.03
C SER A 273 -28.66 -3.07 -8.31
N LEU A 274 -29.62 -3.94 -8.13
CA LEU A 274 -29.38 -5.27 -7.58
C LEU A 274 -29.27 -6.29 -8.72
N PRO A 275 -28.19 -7.10 -8.76
CA PRO A 275 -27.02 -7.09 -7.89
C PRO A 275 -26.17 -5.81 -8.07
N MET A 276 -25.48 -5.38 -7.01
CA MET A 276 -24.62 -4.18 -7.03
C MET A 276 -23.20 -4.47 -7.47
N ASP A 277 -22.83 -5.73 -7.56
CA ASP A 277 -21.51 -6.22 -7.90
C ASP A 277 -21.58 -7.42 -8.84
N ASP A 278 -20.49 -7.70 -9.51
CA ASP A 278 -20.24 -8.85 -10.38
C ASP A 278 -18.77 -9.23 -10.31
N GLU A 279 -18.41 -10.37 -10.85
CA GLU A 279 -17.05 -10.87 -10.92
C GLU A 279 -16.49 -10.77 -12.35
N THR A 280 -15.24 -10.40 -12.47
CA THR A 280 -14.54 -10.32 -13.77
C THR A 280 -13.08 -10.74 -13.60
N GLY A 281 -12.42 -11.09 -14.69
CA GLY A 281 -10.97 -11.17 -14.70
C GLY A 281 -10.35 -9.76 -14.76
N ARG A 282 -9.20 -9.57 -14.10
CA ARG A 282 -8.43 -8.31 -14.15
C ARG A 282 -6.99 -8.59 -14.54
N LEU A 283 -6.55 -8.02 -15.66
CA LEU A 283 -5.17 -8.05 -16.12
C LEU A 283 -4.51 -6.70 -15.83
N THR A 284 -3.41 -6.72 -15.08
CA THR A 284 -2.59 -5.53 -14.84
C THR A 284 -1.18 -5.79 -15.36
N VAL A 285 -0.67 -4.89 -16.19
CA VAL A 285 0.68 -4.96 -16.77
C VAL A 285 1.39 -3.64 -16.54
N GLY A 286 2.62 -3.69 -16.03
CA GLY A 286 3.42 -2.51 -15.77
C GLY A 286 4.84 -2.66 -16.26
N ALA A 287 5.42 -1.56 -16.75
CA ALA A 287 6.81 -1.45 -17.10
C ALA A 287 7.39 -0.14 -16.56
N GLY A 288 8.64 -0.19 -16.11
CA GLY A 288 9.32 0.96 -15.54
C GLY A 288 10.83 0.94 -15.78
N ALA A 289 11.43 2.08 -15.56
CA ALA A 289 12.88 2.25 -15.61
C ALA A 289 13.35 3.18 -14.51
N ASP A 290 14.49 2.83 -13.91
CA ASP A 290 15.25 3.67 -12.98
C ASP A 290 16.55 4.07 -13.67
N TRP A 291 16.92 5.35 -13.61
CA TRP A 291 18.20 5.81 -14.12
C TRP A 291 18.70 7.08 -13.42
N TYR A 292 19.98 7.37 -13.57
CA TYR A 292 20.58 8.64 -13.16
C TYR A 292 20.93 9.47 -14.36
N ALA A 293 20.63 10.78 -14.32
CA ALA A 293 20.97 11.75 -15.36
C ALA A 293 21.20 13.15 -14.75
N PHE A 294 21.71 14.08 -15.53
CA PHE A 294 21.92 15.49 -15.14
C PHE A 294 22.66 15.66 -13.81
N GLY A 295 23.81 15.02 -13.69
CA GLY A 295 24.55 14.86 -12.47
C GLY A 295 24.02 13.65 -11.70
N GLU A 296 23.72 13.78 -10.41
CA GLU A 296 23.25 12.68 -9.55
C GLU A 296 21.73 12.70 -9.36
N THR A 297 20.99 13.18 -10.36
CA THR A 297 19.52 13.16 -10.30
C THR A 297 18.99 11.78 -10.64
N TYR A 298 18.30 11.17 -9.69
CA TYR A 298 17.59 9.90 -9.87
C TYR A 298 16.23 10.14 -10.51
N PHE A 299 15.89 9.30 -11.46
CA PHE A 299 14.59 9.23 -12.12
C PHE A 299 14.04 7.81 -12.03
N ASN A 300 12.75 7.70 -11.74
CA ASN A 300 11.95 6.48 -11.90
C ASN A 300 10.71 6.86 -12.69
N ALA A 301 10.47 6.20 -13.83
CA ALA A 301 9.28 6.41 -14.63
C ALA A 301 8.62 5.06 -14.93
N GLN A 302 7.29 5.02 -14.87
CA GLN A 302 6.53 3.79 -15.06
C GLN A 302 5.25 4.07 -15.83
N VAL A 303 4.80 3.06 -16.57
CA VAL A 303 3.48 2.98 -17.19
C VAL A 303 2.83 1.67 -16.79
N ILE A 304 1.57 1.74 -16.33
CA ILE A 304 0.78 0.60 -15.90
C ILE A 304 -0.53 0.61 -16.69
N ILE A 305 -0.94 -0.54 -17.20
CA ILE A 305 -2.22 -0.76 -17.86
C ILE A 305 -3.01 -1.71 -17.00
N ASP A 306 -4.21 -1.31 -16.62
CA ASP A 306 -5.16 -2.09 -15.83
C ASP A 306 -6.42 -2.33 -16.66
N GLN A 307 -6.78 -3.59 -16.90
CA GLN A 307 -7.83 -4.00 -17.83
C GLN A 307 -8.74 -5.03 -17.18
N LEU A 308 -10.06 -4.76 -17.13
CA LEU A 308 -11.08 -5.77 -16.90
C LEU A 308 -11.24 -6.62 -18.16
N THR A 309 -11.38 -7.94 -18.01
CA THR A 309 -11.35 -8.87 -19.15
C THR A 309 -12.73 -9.41 -19.58
N SER A 310 -13.77 -9.15 -18.78
CA SER A 310 -15.16 -9.43 -19.13
C SER A 310 -15.90 -8.14 -19.41
N ASP A 311 -16.97 -8.22 -20.21
CA ASP A 311 -17.86 -7.09 -20.50
C ASP A 311 -18.86 -6.93 -19.34
N VAL A 312 -18.46 -6.18 -18.34
CA VAL A 312 -19.26 -5.84 -17.16
C VAL A 312 -19.44 -4.32 -17.10
N ASP A 313 -20.62 -3.83 -16.78
CA ASP A 313 -20.85 -2.38 -16.63
C ASP A 313 -20.35 -1.88 -15.27
N ALA A 314 -19.03 -1.96 -15.08
CA ALA A 314 -18.38 -1.58 -13.84
C ALA A 314 -18.36 -0.08 -13.62
N VAL A 315 -18.40 0.37 -12.34
CA VAL A 315 -18.26 1.78 -11.96
C VAL A 315 -16.89 2.34 -12.35
N ARG A 316 -15.85 1.51 -12.27
CA ARG A 316 -14.51 1.87 -12.73
C ARG A 316 -14.37 1.75 -14.25
N PRO A 317 -13.42 2.45 -14.90
CA PRO A 317 -13.11 2.20 -16.31
C PRO A 317 -12.71 0.73 -16.56
N ASP A 318 -13.17 0.14 -17.68
CA ASP A 318 -12.76 -1.19 -18.09
C ASP A 318 -11.26 -1.26 -18.36
N ARG A 319 -10.71 -0.16 -18.86
CA ARG A 319 -9.28 0.01 -19.08
C ARG A 319 -8.82 1.35 -18.51
N ASP A 320 -7.78 1.30 -17.70
CA ASP A 320 -7.09 2.49 -17.23
C ASP A 320 -5.59 2.40 -17.54
N VAL A 321 -4.98 3.55 -17.79
CA VAL A 321 -3.54 3.68 -17.95
C VAL A 321 -3.06 4.63 -16.84
N VAL A 322 -2.14 4.14 -16.04
CA VAL A 322 -1.53 4.92 -14.96
C VAL A 322 -0.08 5.21 -15.32
N THR A 323 0.32 6.47 -15.20
CA THR A 323 1.73 6.86 -15.35
C THR A 323 2.25 7.41 -14.03
N THR A 324 3.49 7.03 -13.69
CA THR A 324 4.19 7.58 -12.53
C THR A 324 5.54 8.15 -12.96
N LEU A 325 5.93 9.24 -12.32
CA LEU A 325 7.26 9.81 -12.45
C LEU A 325 7.75 10.26 -11.09
N ARG A 326 8.91 9.76 -10.66
CA ARG A 326 9.61 10.23 -9.47
C ARG A 326 10.97 10.81 -9.89
N VAL A 327 11.26 11.97 -9.34
CA VAL A 327 12.57 12.64 -9.49
C VAL A 327 13.11 12.92 -8.09
N ARG A 328 14.34 12.52 -7.85
CA ARG A 328 15.04 12.81 -6.59
C ARG A 328 16.43 13.36 -6.88
N ARG A 329 16.78 14.42 -6.18
CA ARG A 329 18.10 15.04 -6.28
C ARG A 329 18.61 15.51 -4.94
N ASP A 330 19.84 15.12 -4.60
CA ASP A 330 20.57 15.67 -3.48
C ASP A 330 21.22 16.98 -3.89
N LEU A 331 21.04 18.05 -3.08
CA LEU A 331 21.43 19.41 -3.39
C LEU A 331 22.62 19.84 -2.51
N GLY A 332 23.68 20.33 -3.13
CA GLY A 332 24.84 20.90 -2.46
C GLY A 332 25.67 19.86 -1.71
N THR A 333 25.90 20.05 -0.42
CA THR A 333 26.75 19.21 0.43
C THR A 333 25.98 18.04 1.08
N ASP A 334 25.06 17.39 0.35
CA ASP A 334 24.24 16.20 0.73
C ASP A 334 23.35 16.42 1.98
N ARG A 335 23.11 17.69 2.36
CA ARG A 335 22.23 18.02 3.47
C ARG A 335 20.79 18.32 3.07
N TRP A 336 20.54 18.50 1.79
CA TRP A 336 19.23 18.76 1.25
C TRP A 336 18.90 17.74 0.18
N THR A 337 17.71 17.19 0.26
CA THR A 337 17.15 16.30 -0.77
C THR A 337 15.85 16.90 -1.29
N LEU A 338 15.76 17.09 -2.60
CA LEU A 338 14.52 17.43 -3.30
C LEU A 338 13.93 16.17 -3.91
N MET A 339 12.65 15.92 -3.69
CA MET A 339 11.88 14.87 -4.31
C MET A 339 10.61 15.44 -4.92
N ALA A 340 10.26 14.99 -6.12
CA ALA A 340 8.96 15.21 -6.74
C ALA A 340 8.44 13.89 -7.28
N GLU A 341 7.17 13.60 -7.05
CA GLU A 341 6.49 12.38 -7.51
C GLU A 341 5.13 12.74 -8.08
N SER A 342 4.82 12.21 -9.24
CA SER A 342 3.51 12.35 -9.89
C SER A 342 2.95 10.98 -10.19
N LEU A 343 1.66 10.78 -9.90
CA LEU A 343 0.86 9.67 -10.36
C LEU A 343 -0.37 10.23 -11.07
N HIS A 344 -0.63 9.76 -12.28
CA HIS A 344 -1.75 10.21 -13.11
C HIS A 344 -2.50 9.02 -13.70
N THR A 345 -3.83 9.02 -13.53
CA THR A 345 -4.75 8.04 -14.12
C THR A 345 -5.38 8.65 -15.37
N HIS A 346 -5.15 8.03 -16.53
CA HIS A 346 -5.59 8.59 -17.82
C HIS A 346 -7.08 8.31 -18.09
N GLY A 347 -7.64 7.23 -17.53
CA GLY A 347 -9.04 6.87 -17.72
C GLY A 347 -10.01 7.87 -17.10
N THR A 348 -9.67 8.38 -15.93
CA THR A 348 -10.47 9.39 -15.19
C THR A 348 -9.90 10.81 -15.31
N GLY A 349 -8.64 10.96 -15.76
CA GLY A 349 -7.99 12.27 -15.92
C GLY A 349 -7.65 12.93 -14.59
N ASP A 350 -7.34 12.13 -13.56
CA ASP A 350 -7.03 12.60 -12.21
C ASP A 350 -5.66 12.12 -11.73
N GLY A 351 -5.19 12.67 -10.65
CA GLY A 351 -3.88 12.28 -10.13
C GLY A 351 -3.47 13.04 -8.89
N VAL A 352 -2.23 12.76 -8.46
CA VAL A 352 -1.57 13.44 -7.37
C VAL A 352 -0.16 13.85 -7.77
N LEU A 353 0.22 15.09 -7.41
CA LEU A 353 1.60 15.58 -7.43
C LEU A 353 2.07 15.80 -6.01
N ARG A 354 3.16 15.16 -5.64
CA ARG A 354 3.81 15.29 -4.34
C ARG A 354 5.19 15.89 -4.51
N THR A 355 5.55 16.80 -3.62
CA THR A 355 6.89 17.38 -3.57
C THR A 355 7.39 17.40 -2.15
N GLU A 356 8.69 17.16 -1.95
CA GLU A 356 9.34 17.22 -0.64
C GLU A 356 10.73 17.86 -0.75
N LEU A 357 11.02 18.75 0.18
CA LEU A 357 12.35 19.29 0.41
C LEU A 357 12.78 18.89 1.83
N THR A 358 13.68 17.93 1.92
CA THR A 358 14.20 17.39 3.18
C THR A 358 15.57 17.97 3.49
N ARG A 359 15.79 18.37 4.74
CA ARG A 359 17.06 18.83 5.28
C ARG A 359 17.53 17.95 6.40
N GLN A 360 18.81 17.52 6.34
CA GLN A 360 19.50 16.92 7.47
C GLN A 360 19.93 18.03 8.45
N LEU A 361 19.37 18.01 9.67
CA LEU A 361 19.64 19.03 10.70
C LEU A 361 20.90 18.76 11.51
N GLY A 362 21.38 17.51 11.47
CA GLY A 362 22.53 17.02 12.22
C GLY A 362 22.15 15.89 13.18
N GLY A 363 23.08 14.96 13.40
CA GLY A 363 22.78 13.70 14.10
C GLY A 363 21.64 12.95 13.42
N PRO A 364 20.68 12.42 14.19
CA PRO A 364 19.58 11.62 13.65
C PRO A 364 18.39 12.44 13.08
N TRP A 365 18.45 13.78 13.12
CA TRP A 365 17.29 14.63 12.89
C TRP A 365 17.16 15.10 11.44
N THR A 366 15.94 15.09 10.95
CA THR A 366 15.55 15.63 9.64
C THR A 366 14.38 16.61 9.78
N ALA A 367 14.32 17.60 8.89
CA ALA A 367 13.13 18.43 8.69
C ALA A 367 12.70 18.32 7.22
N THR A 368 11.41 18.17 6.97
CA THR A 368 10.84 18.07 5.61
C THR A 368 9.69 19.05 5.44
N LEU A 369 9.81 19.88 4.41
CA LEU A 369 8.71 20.68 3.88
C LEU A 369 8.15 19.94 2.66
N GLY A 370 6.86 19.66 2.65
CA GLY A 370 6.19 18.92 1.58
C GLY A 370 4.94 19.60 1.06
N GLY A 371 4.42 19.10 -0.05
CA GLY A 371 3.14 19.48 -0.60
C GLY A 371 2.52 18.33 -1.36
N ASP A 372 1.22 18.12 -1.14
CA ASP A 372 0.40 17.15 -1.86
C ASP A 372 -0.69 17.92 -2.62
N LEU A 373 -0.73 17.80 -3.95
CA LEU A 373 -1.73 18.38 -4.83
C LEU A 373 -2.54 17.27 -5.50
N PHE A 374 -3.79 17.12 -5.11
CA PHE A 374 -4.76 16.24 -5.74
C PHE A 374 -5.53 17.00 -6.80
N TYR A 375 -5.73 16.42 -7.96
CA TYR A 375 -6.42 17.07 -9.07
C TYR A 375 -7.27 16.11 -9.89
N GLY A 376 -8.24 16.66 -10.62
CA GLY A 376 -9.12 15.93 -11.52
C GLY A 376 -10.57 15.87 -11.06
N PRO A 377 -11.42 15.10 -11.74
CA PRO A 377 -12.84 14.96 -11.39
C PRO A 377 -13.03 14.30 -10.02
N ARG A 378 -14.07 14.74 -9.27
CA ARG A 378 -14.42 14.16 -7.95
C ARG A 378 -14.80 12.68 -8.00
N GLN A 379 -15.15 12.15 -9.14
CA GLN A 379 -15.43 10.72 -9.35
C GLN A 379 -14.17 9.89 -9.52
N GLY A 380 -13.02 10.53 -9.71
CA GLY A 380 -11.73 9.88 -9.89
C GLY A 380 -11.14 9.31 -8.60
N LEU A 381 -10.09 8.52 -8.74
CA LEU A 381 -9.38 7.89 -7.62
C LEU A 381 -8.72 8.93 -6.71
N PHE A 382 -8.09 9.95 -7.28
CA PHE A 382 -7.38 11.02 -6.57
C PHE A 382 -8.15 12.35 -6.59
N GLY A 383 -8.91 12.65 -7.65
CA GLY A 383 -9.64 13.88 -7.79
C GLY A 383 -10.70 14.11 -6.70
N GLN A 384 -11.20 13.02 -6.07
CA GLN A 384 -12.08 13.11 -4.91
C GLN A 384 -11.46 13.84 -3.71
N PHE A 385 -10.13 13.88 -3.63
CA PHE A 385 -9.35 14.50 -2.55
C PHE A 385 -8.83 15.91 -2.89
N GLY A 386 -9.39 16.56 -3.92
CA GLY A 386 -8.97 17.92 -4.33
C GLY A 386 -8.93 18.91 -3.18
N ASP A 387 -9.94 18.87 -2.32
CA ASP A 387 -10.08 19.75 -1.14
C ASP A 387 -9.09 19.37 -0.01
N ALA A 388 -8.47 18.18 -0.06
CA ALA A 388 -7.44 17.72 0.88
C ALA A 388 -6.01 18.01 0.40
N SER A 389 -5.84 18.76 -0.70
CA SER A 389 -4.53 19.26 -1.14
C SER A 389 -3.91 20.12 -0.05
N ARG A 390 -2.62 19.92 0.23
CA ARG A 390 -2.04 20.48 1.46
C ARG A 390 -0.54 20.77 1.35
N VAL A 391 -0.07 21.61 2.26
CA VAL A 391 1.36 21.76 2.58
C VAL A 391 1.66 21.06 3.89
N THR A 392 2.76 20.37 3.97
CA THR A 392 3.18 19.59 5.15
C THR A 392 4.53 20.07 5.69
N LEU A 393 4.67 20.06 6.99
CA LEU A 393 5.95 20.28 7.69
C LEU A 393 6.15 19.12 8.66
N SER A 394 7.27 18.43 8.55
CA SER A 394 7.60 17.35 9.50
C SER A 394 9.01 17.46 10.06
N ILE A 395 9.18 16.94 11.26
CA ILE A 395 10.47 16.71 11.92
C ILE A 395 10.52 15.21 12.24
N GLY A 396 11.53 14.55 11.69
CA GLY A 396 11.80 13.15 11.92
C GLY A 396 13.11 12.90 12.63
N PHE A 397 13.24 11.73 13.25
CA PHE A 397 14.51 11.24 13.78
C PHE A 397 14.62 9.72 13.59
N ALA A 398 15.86 9.22 13.47
CA ALA A 398 16.19 7.80 13.41
C ALA A 398 17.48 7.53 14.22
N LEU A 399 17.36 6.72 15.31
CA LEU A 399 18.42 6.34 16.24
C LEU A 399 18.77 4.86 16.16
#